data_bfc9adb991928acb9641315c737a4186
#
_entry.id   bfc9adb991928acb9641315c737a4186
#
_cell.length_a   1.000
_cell.length_b   1.000
_cell.length_c   1.000
_cell.angle_alpha   90.00
_cell.angle_beta   90.00
_cell.angle_gamma   90.00
#
_symmetry.space_group_name_H-M   'P 1'
#
loop_
_entity.id
_entity.type
_entity.pdbx_description
1 polymer ?
#
loop_
_entity_poly.entity_id
_entity_poly.type
_entity_poly.pdbx_seq_one_letter_code
_entity_poly.pdbx_strand_id
1 'polypeptide(L)'
;MPDFRAFCMPPTAEPAELTLSADESHHLVAVNRARPGDTVVAFDGRGTEWICELASDRKNAAVLKVRLRQKARPLPYEITLGQALPKGPAMDAIVRKATELGAAHIAPLESERTQVHLDGERSDKKTGKWQTAALEAAKQCGNPFLPVIAPVQPAAAFMESARGYDLKLIASLQPGAKSLRSVLAAFHATSGRPPKKVLWLVGPEGDFTPAELSLAQTCGFEPITLGPLVLRCETAATYALSVLSYELQNG
;
A
#
# COMPACT_ATOMS: atom_id res chain seq x y z
N MET A 1 -19.72 11.44 -0.95
CA MET A 1 -18.80 10.68 -1.83
C MET A 1 -19.66 10.05 -2.91
N PRO A 2 -19.21 9.92 -4.17
CA PRO A 2 -19.94 9.14 -5.15
C PRO A 2 -20.03 7.70 -4.65
N ASP A 3 -21.21 7.11 -4.77
CA ASP A 3 -21.51 5.80 -4.18
C ASP A 3 -20.78 4.64 -4.89
N PHE A 4 -20.24 4.87 -6.11
CA PHE A 4 -19.62 3.83 -6.93
C PHE A 4 -18.25 4.23 -7.44
N ARG A 5 -17.28 3.29 -7.38
CA ARG A 5 -15.94 3.44 -7.96
C ARG A 5 -15.59 2.19 -8.78
N ALA A 6 -14.94 2.39 -9.92
CA ALA A 6 -14.51 1.33 -10.82
C ALA A 6 -13.07 1.58 -11.31
N PHE A 7 -12.28 0.52 -11.43
CA PHE A 7 -10.95 0.59 -12.00
C PHE A 7 -11.03 0.45 -13.53
N CYS A 8 -10.31 1.31 -14.25
CA CYS A 8 -10.28 1.27 -15.71
C CYS A 8 -8.97 1.82 -16.26
N MET A 9 -8.38 1.08 -17.21
CA MET A 9 -7.23 1.53 -17.99
C MET A 9 -7.71 1.92 -19.39
N PRO A 10 -8.01 3.19 -19.66
CA PRO A 10 -8.54 3.60 -20.96
C PRO A 10 -7.47 3.52 -22.06
N PRO A 11 -7.85 3.23 -23.31
CA PRO A 11 -6.91 3.14 -24.43
C PRO A 11 -6.38 4.52 -24.87
N THR A 12 -7.05 5.60 -24.48
CA THR A 12 -6.68 6.99 -24.83
C THR A 12 -6.66 7.86 -23.59
N ALA A 13 -5.95 8.99 -23.65
CA ALA A 13 -5.86 9.93 -22.54
C ALA A 13 -7.18 10.67 -22.23
N GLU A 14 -8.02 10.88 -23.25
CA GLU A 14 -9.28 11.64 -23.18
C GLU A 14 -10.44 10.85 -23.81
N PRO A 15 -10.87 9.75 -23.17
CA PRO A 15 -11.98 8.97 -23.69
C PRO A 15 -13.31 9.69 -23.45
N ALA A 16 -14.22 9.68 -24.41
CA ALA A 16 -15.60 10.12 -24.23
C ALA A 16 -16.42 9.07 -23.45
N GLU A 17 -16.05 7.80 -23.62
CA GLU A 17 -16.68 6.66 -22.96
C GLU A 17 -15.62 5.67 -22.48
N LEU A 18 -15.93 4.96 -21.39
CA LEU A 18 -15.10 3.90 -20.83
C LEU A 18 -15.91 2.61 -20.82
N THR A 19 -15.35 1.56 -21.38
CA THR A 19 -15.92 0.19 -21.23
C THR A 19 -15.14 -0.52 -20.15
N LEU A 20 -15.83 -0.97 -19.10
CA LEU A 20 -15.23 -1.71 -18.00
C LEU A 20 -14.92 -3.15 -18.39
N SER A 21 -13.90 -3.74 -17.74
CA SER A 21 -13.65 -5.18 -17.84
C SER A 21 -14.84 -5.99 -17.32
N ALA A 22 -14.88 -7.30 -17.63
CA ALA A 22 -15.95 -8.17 -17.17
C ALA A 22 -16.04 -8.19 -15.63
N ASP A 23 -14.90 -8.26 -14.94
CA ASP A 23 -14.85 -8.29 -13.47
C ASP A 23 -15.34 -6.97 -12.85
N GLU A 24 -14.88 -5.84 -13.35
CA GLU A 24 -15.32 -4.53 -12.88
C GLU A 24 -16.80 -4.26 -13.20
N SER A 25 -17.27 -4.69 -14.36
CA SER A 25 -18.68 -4.61 -14.75
C SER A 25 -19.57 -5.45 -13.83
N HIS A 26 -19.14 -6.69 -13.56
CA HIS A 26 -19.85 -7.57 -12.64
C HIS A 26 -19.90 -6.97 -11.22
N HIS A 27 -18.78 -6.47 -10.74
CA HIS A 27 -18.71 -5.85 -9.42
C HIS A 27 -19.60 -4.61 -9.32
N LEU A 28 -19.56 -3.73 -10.33
CA LEU A 28 -20.36 -2.51 -10.35
C LEU A 28 -21.87 -2.81 -10.43
N VAL A 29 -22.27 -3.67 -11.36
CA VAL A 29 -23.69 -3.88 -11.70
C VAL A 29 -24.34 -4.98 -10.85
N ALA A 30 -23.65 -6.12 -10.66
CA ALA A 30 -24.24 -7.25 -9.94
C ALA A 30 -24.04 -7.17 -8.43
N VAL A 31 -22.86 -6.76 -7.96
CA VAL A 31 -22.54 -6.68 -6.51
C VAL A 31 -23.05 -5.36 -5.94
N ASN A 32 -22.64 -4.24 -6.52
CA ASN A 32 -22.97 -2.90 -6.04
C ASN A 32 -24.36 -2.42 -6.52
N ARG A 33 -24.96 -3.11 -7.51
CA ARG A 33 -26.31 -2.84 -8.01
C ARG A 33 -26.49 -1.46 -8.64
N ALA A 34 -25.43 -0.90 -9.22
CA ALA A 34 -25.51 0.36 -9.96
C ALA A 34 -26.48 0.28 -11.15
N ARG A 35 -27.15 1.38 -11.46
CA ARG A 35 -28.18 1.50 -12.49
C ARG A 35 -27.76 2.55 -13.52
N PRO A 36 -28.24 2.46 -14.78
CA PRO A 36 -28.10 3.53 -15.76
C PRO A 36 -28.55 4.87 -15.17
N GLY A 37 -27.73 5.90 -15.35
CA GLY A 37 -27.89 7.24 -14.76
C GLY A 37 -27.11 7.46 -13.46
N ASP A 38 -26.64 6.40 -12.78
CA ASP A 38 -25.84 6.55 -11.56
C ASP A 38 -24.47 7.16 -11.85
N THR A 39 -23.96 7.94 -10.88
CA THR A 39 -22.61 8.51 -10.95
C THR A 39 -21.59 7.48 -10.50
N VAL A 40 -20.58 7.26 -11.36
CA VAL A 40 -19.47 6.36 -11.12
C VAL A 40 -18.16 7.12 -11.28
N VAL A 41 -17.25 6.99 -10.33
CA VAL A 41 -15.87 7.46 -10.49
C VAL A 41 -15.00 6.31 -11.00
N ALA A 42 -14.60 6.37 -12.26
CA ALA A 42 -13.58 5.49 -12.81
C ALA A 42 -12.19 6.06 -12.49
N PHE A 43 -11.19 5.20 -12.25
CA PHE A 43 -9.83 5.64 -11.97
C PHE A 43 -8.79 4.65 -12.53
N ASP A 44 -7.56 5.16 -12.82
CA ASP A 44 -6.49 4.37 -13.44
C ASP A 44 -5.44 3.82 -12.46
N GLY A 45 -5.61 4.06 -11.16
CA GLY A 45 -4.63 3.68 -10.15
C GLY A 45 -3.35 4.54 -10.16
N ARG A 46 -3.29 5.59 -11.00
CA ARG A 46 -2.15 6.50 -11.16
C ARG A 46 -2.52 7.97 -10.91
N GLY A 47 -3.68 8.16 -10.28
CA GLY A 47 -4.19 9.47 -9.91
C GLY A 47 -5.07 10.14 -10.95
N THR A 48 -5.36 9.53 -12.11
CA THR A 48 -6.37 10.04 -13.01
C THR A 48 -7.73 9.47 -12.64
N GLU A 49 -8.72 10.32 -12.54
CA GLU A 49 -10.11 9.98 -12.26
C GLU A 49 -11.02 10.55 -13.33
N TRP A 50 -12.07 9.80 -13.67
CA TRP A 50 -13.15 10.22 -14.55
C TRP A 50 -14.47 10.14 -13.79
N ILE A 51 -15.13 11.27 -13.64
CA ILE A 51 -16.50 11.32 -13.14
C ILE A 51 -17.41 10.97 -14.31
N CYS A 52 -18.12 9.88 -14.21
CA CYS A 52 -18.90 9.29 -15.27
C CYS A 52 -20.36 9.11 -14.86
N GLU A 53 -21.22 8.93 -15.87
CA GLU A 53 -22.56 8.41 -15.72
C GLU A 53 -22.61 7.00 -16.29
N LEU A 54 -23.19 6.05 -15.57
CA LEU A 54 -23.41 4.69 -16.08
C LEU A 54 -24.43 4.75 -17.24
N ALA A 55 -23.96 4.49 -18.45
CA ALA A 55 -24.78 4.51 -19.66
C ALA A 55 -25.38 3.12 -19.99
N SER A 56 -24.65 2.04 -19.66
CA SER A 56 -25.12 0.67 -19.88
C SER A 56 -24.66 -0.23 -18.74
N ASP A 57 -25.59 -0.99 -18.19
CA ASP A 57 -25.39 -1.91 -17.05
C ASP A 57 -25.18 -3.38 -17.50
N ARG A 58 -24.54 -3.58 -18.66
CA ARG A 58 -24.16 -4.93 -19.10
C ARG A 58 -23.16 -5.54 -18.14
N LYS A 59 -23.50 -6.67 -17.53
CA LYS A 59 -22.73 -7.34 -16.46
C LYS A 59 -21.29 -7.72 -16.84
N ASN A 60 -20.96 -7.78 -18.11
CA ASN A 60 -19.63 -8.15 -18.63
C ASN A 60 -18.94 -7.03 -19.43
N ALA A 61 -19.61 -5.92 -19.67
CA ALA A 61 -19.11 -4.80 -20.46
C ALA A 61 -19.95 -3.54 -20.17
N ALA A 62 -19.96 -3.10 -18.91
CA ALA A 62 -20.63 -1.86 -18.52
C ALA A 62 -19.97 -0.66 -19.20
N VAL A 63 -20.78 0.28 -19.66
CA VAL A 63 -20.29 1.48 -20.36
C VAL A 63 -20.54 2.72 -19.49
N LEU A 64 -19.50 3.49 -19.30
CA LEU A 64 -19.52 4.74 -18.54
C LEU A 64 -19.31 5.91 -19.53
N LYS A 65 -20.21 6.89 -19.51
CA LYS A 65 -20.07 8.13 -20.26
C LYS A 65 -19.30 9.16 -19.43
N VAL A 66 -18.14 9.59 -19.90
CA VAL A 66 -17.30 10.55 -19.20
C VAL A 66 -17.94 11.93 -19.18
N ARG A 67 -18.03 12.53 -18.00
CA ARG A 67 -18.54 13.89 -17.77
C ARG A 67 -17.42 14.86 -17.44
N LEU A 68 -16.44 14.42 -16.62
CA LEU A 68 -15.32 15.22 -16.20
C LEU A 68 -14.09 14.31 -15.98
N ARG A 69 -12.92 14.78 -16.41
CA ARG A 69 -11.62 14.20 -16.09
C ARG A 69 -10.91 15.08 -15.07
N GLN A 70 -10.36 14.49 -14.04
CA GLN A 70 -9.53 15.18 -13.05
C GLN A 70 -8.27 14.41 -12.74
N LYS A 71 -7.25 15.10 -12.22
CA LYS A 71 -6.02 14.48 -11.75
C LYS A 71 -5.84 14.79 -10.27
N ALA A 72 -5.82 13.75 -9.45
CA ALA A 72 -5.57 13.87 -8.04
C ALA A 72 -4.09 14.27 -7.79
N ARG A 73 -3.87 15.01 -6.73
CA ARG A 73 -2.50 15.29 -6.27
C ARG A 73 -2.01 14.12 -5.44
N PRO A 74 -0.80 13.59 -5.72
CA PRO A 74 -0.19 12.59 -4.86
C PRO A 74 0.12 13.19 -3.48
N LEU A 75 0.28 12.33 -2.50
CA LEU A 75 0.80 12.74 -1.19
C LEU A 75 2.20 13.36 -1.39
N PRO A 76 2.61 14.34 -0.56
CA PRO A 76 3.92 14.99 -0.67
C PRO A 76 5.08 14.08 -0.23
N TYR A 77 4.79 12.84 0.12
CA TYR A 77 5.72 11.81 0.55
C TYR A 77 5.33 10.44 -0.02
N GLU A 78 6.27 9.53 -0.06
CA GLU A 78 6.11 8.13 -0.44
C GLU A 78 6.49 7.22 0.74
N ILE A 79 5.59 6.34 1.15
CA ILE A 79 5.86 5.32 2.17
C ILE A 79 5.95 3.97 1.50
N THR A 80 7.04 3.26 1.74
CA THR A 80 7.22 1.85 1.40
C THR A 80 7.10 1.01 2.67
N LEU A 81 6.20 0.04 2.67
CA LEU A 81 6.11 -0.97 3.71
C LEU A 81 6.87 -2.22 3.27
N GLY A 82 7.95 -2.56 3.95
CA GLY A 82 8.61 -3.87 3.86
C GLY A 82 8.03 -4.78 4.94
N GLN A 83 7.14 -5.69 4.56
CA GLN A 83 6.43 -6.57 5.50
C GLN A 83 6.94 -7.98 5.41
N ALA A 84 7.57 -8.48 6.47
CA ALA A 84 7.86 -9.90 6.58
C ALA A 84 6.55 -10.70 6.62
N LEU A 85 6.46 -11.78 5.81
CA LEU A 85 5.24 -12.54 5.62
C LEU A 85 4.70 -13.09 6.95
N PRO A 86 3.52 -12.66 7.39
CA PRO A 86 2.89 -13.20 8.58
C PRO A 86 2.18 -14.52 8.27
N LYS A 87 1.79 -15.23 9.31
CA LYS A 87 0.95 -16.45 9.20
C LYS A 87 -0.46 -16.14 8.73
N GLY A 88 -1.07 -17.12 8.09
CA GLY A 88 -2.50 -17.10 7.74
C GLY A 88 -2.89 -15.95 6.80
N PRO A 89 -4.06 -15.32 7.04
CA PRO A 89 -4.61 -14.29 6.17
C PRO A 89 -4.17 -12.86 6.55
N ALA A 90 -3.29 -12.69 7.54
CA ALA A 90 -2.94 -11.36 8.07
C ALA A 90 -2.35 -10.43 6.99
N MET A 91 -1.61 -10.97 6.01
CA MET A 91 -1.09 -10.16 4.91
C MET A 91 -2.18 -9.49 4.08
N ASP A 92 -3.33 -10.14 3.87
CA ASP A 92 -4.46 -9.55 3.14
C ASP A 92 -5.00 -8.32 3.89
N ALA A 93 -5.09 -8.39 5.21
CA ALA A 93 -5.48 -7.25 6.06
C ALA A 93 -4.44 -6.12 6.03
N ILE A 94 -3.15 -6.46 6.09
CA ILE A 94 -2.04 -5.50 6.02
C ILE A 94 -2.09 -4.74 4.70
N VAL A 95 -2.23 -5.43 3.57
CA VAL A 95 -2.31 -4.79 2.25
C VAL A 95 -3.50 -3.83 2.16
N ARG A 96 -4.67 -4.22 2.64
CA ARG A 96 -5.84 -3.33 2.67
C ARG A 96 -5.55 -2.07 3.49
N LYS A 97 -5.06 -2.22 4.72
CA LYS A 97 -4.77 -1.08 5.59
C LYS A 97 -3.62 -0.22 5.07
N ALA A 98 -2.59 -0.81 4.49
CA ALA A 98 -1.52 -0.05 3.85
C ALA A 98 -2.03 0.81 2.68
N THR A 99 -2.94 0.26 1.86
CA THR A 99 -3.59 1.00 0.76
C THR A 99 -4.47 2.14 1.27
N GLU A 100 -5.27 1.90 2.30
CA GLU A 100 -6.12 2.90 2.95
C GLU A 100 -5.29 4.05 3.57
N LEU A 101 -4.10 3.74 4.10
CA LEU A 101 -3.17 4.69 4.70
C LEU A 101 -2.21 5.35 3.70
N GLY A 102 -2.38 5.07 2.40
CA GLY A 102 -1.64 5.74 1.33
C GLY A 102 -0.21 5.25 1.14
N ALA A 103 0.11 4.01 1.51
CA ALA A 103 1.40 3.41 1.15
C ALA A 103 1.56 3.38 -0.38
N ALA A 104 2.70 3.86 -0.89
CA ALA A 104 3.01 3.85 -2.31
C ALA A 104 3.53 2.49 -2.78
N HIS A 105 4.26 1.79 -1.91
CA HIS A 105 4.85 0.49 -2.21
C HIS A 105 4.67 -0.47 -1.03
N ILE A 106 4.44 -1.74 -1.35
CA ILE A 106 4.39 -2.84 -0.39
C ILE A 106 5.34 -3.93 -0.88
N ALA A 107 6.35 -4.26 -0.09
CA ALA A 107 7.32 -5.31 -0.36
C ALA A 107 7.08 -6.49 0.62
N PRO A 108 6.47 -7.59 0.16
CA PRO A 108 6.37 -8.82 0.95
C PRO A 108 7.76 -9.46 1.05
N LEU A 109 8.19 -9.80 2.27
CA LEU A 109 9.54 -10.28 2.56
C LEU A 109 9.54 -11.65 3.21
N GLU A 110 10.46 -12.51 2.82
CA GLU A 110 10.81 -13.72 3.55
C GLU A 110 11.99 -13.43 4.50
N SER A 111 11.72 -13.42 5.80
CA SER A 111 12.74 -13.36 6.85
C SER A 111 13.06 -14.76 7.38
N GLU A 112 14.16 -14.92 8.09
CA GLU A 112 14.58 -16.24 8.64
C GLU A 112 13.49 -16.91 9.51
N ARG A 113 12.69 -16.10 10.23
CA ARG A 113 11.62 -16.59 11.09
C ARG A 113 10.24 -16.59 10.44
N THR A 114 10.17 -16.29 9.16
CA THR A 114 8.93 -16.45 8.39
C THR A 114 8.59 -17.93 8.26
N GLN A 115 7.37 -18.30 8.64
CA GLN A 115 6.92 -19.70 8.56
C GLN A 115 6.24 -20.04 7.23
N VAL A 116 5.99 -19.06 6.40
CA VAL A 116 5.32 -19.20 5.10
C VAL A 116 6.36 -18.98 4.01
N HIS A 117 6.81 -20.06 3.40
CA HIS A 117 7.68 -20.00 2.21
C HIS A 117 6.83 -20.07 0.95
N LEU A 118 7.01 -19.11 0.06
CA LEU A 118 6.28 -19.01 -1.19
C LEU A 118 7.25 -19.20 -2.36
N ASP A 119 7.12 -20.31 -3.06
CA ASP A 119 7.86 -20.62 -4.27
C ASP A 119 7.09 -20.21 -5.54
N GLY A 120 7.79 -19.78 -6.57
CA GLY A 120 7.33 -19.57 -7.94
C GLY A 120 5.84 -19.24 -8.09
N GLU A 121 5.06 -20.19 -8.63
CA GLU A 121 3.62 -20.00 -8.92
C GLU A 121 2.78 -19.62 -7.70
N ARG A 122 3.15 -20.11 -6.49
CA ARG A 122 2.43 -19.76 -5.25
C ARG A 122 2.65 -18.31 -4.88
N SER A 123 3.87 -17.81 -5.07
CA SER A 123 4.22 -16.40 -4.86
C SER A 123 3.42 -15.50 -5.80
N ASP A 124 3.37 -15.82 -7.09
CA ASP A 124 2.65 -15.05 -8.11
C ASP A 124 1.14 -15.02 -7.82
N LYS A 125 0.56 -16.19 -7.49
CA LYS A 125 -0.85 -16.30 -7.11
C LYS A 125 -1.18 -15.47 -5.86
N LYS A 126 -0.30 -15.45 -4.86
CA LYS A 126 -0.48 -14.63 -3.66
C LYS A 126 -0.35 -13.14 -3.97
N THR A 127 0.64 -12.76 -4.75
CA THR A 127 0.83 -11.36 -5.19
C THR A 127 -0.39 -10.85 -5.95
N GLY A 128 -0.94 -11.65 -6.86
CA GLY A 128 -2.20 -11.32 -7.56
C GLY A 128 -3.39 -11.12 -6.62
N LYS A 129 -3.48 -11.96 -5.58
CA LYS A 129 -4.51 -11.80 -4.53
C LYS A 129 -4.36 -10.49 -3.74
N TRP A 130 -3.13 -10.13 -3.40
CA TRP A 130 -2.85 -8.86 -2.71
C TRP A 130 -3.11 -7.65 -3.60
N GLN A 131 -2.81 -7.72 -4.89
CA GLN A 131 -3.17 -6.67 -5.86
C GLN A 131 -4.70 -6.47 -5.91
N THR A 132 -5.47 -7.56 -5.93
CA THR A 132 -6.94 -7.47 -5.85
C THR A 132 -7.39 -6.85 -4.52
N ALA A 133 -6.79 -7.26 -3.39
CA ALA A 133 -7.11 -6.70 -2.08
C ALA A 133 -6.80 -5.19 -1.99
N ALA A 134 -5.70 -4.74 -2.58
CA ALA A 134 -5.35 -3.33 -2.68
C ALA A 134 -6.35 -2.56 -3.55
N LEU A 135 -6.75 -3.13 -4.70
CA LEU A 135 -7.75 -2.51 -5.58
C LEU A 135 -9.09 -2.32 -4.87
N GLU A 136 -9.58 -3.36 -4.19
CA GLU A 136 -10.82 -3.27 -3.41
C GLU A 136 -10.74 -2.22 -2.30
N ALA A 137 -9.61 -2.16 -1.58
CA ALA A 137 -9.38 -1.15 -0.56
C ALA A 137 -9.34 0.26 -1.15
N ALA A 138 -8.65 0.46 -2.28
CA ALA A 138 -8.58 1.74 -2.98
C ALA A 138 -9.96 2.23 -3.46
N LYS A 139 -10.80 1.32 -3.99
CA LYS A 139 -12.20 1.64 -4.34
C LYS A 139 -12.98 2.10 -3.11
N GLN A 140 -12.85 1.39 -2.00
CA GLN A 140 -13.59 1.67 -0.78
C GLN A 140 -13.16 2.99 -0.12
N CYS A 141 -11.85 3.24 0.01
CA CYS A 141 -11.35 4.45 0.67
C CYS A 141 -11.26 5.69 -0.23
N GLY A 142 -11.48 5.51 -1.54
CA GLY A 142 -11.40 6.61 -2.51
C GLY A 142 -9.99 6.98 -2.93
N ASN A 143 -8.98 6.15 -2.65
CA ASN A 143 -7.61 6.40 -3.08
C ASN A 143 -7.46 6.18 -4.59
N PRO A 144 -7.12 7.21 -5.40
CA PRO A 144 -6.93 7.06 -6.84
C PRO A 144 -5.53 6.53 -7.20
N PHE A 145 -4.65 6.29 -6.20
CA PHE A 145 -3.32 5.73 -6.38
C PHE A 145 -3.27 4.31 -5.81
N LEU A 146 -2.97 3.33 -6.66
CA LEU A 146 -2.75 1.96 -6.22
C LEU A 146 -1.31 1.76 -5.76
N PRO A 147 -1.07 1.10 -4.62
CA PRO A 147 0.28 0.75 -4.24
C PRO A 147 0.87 -0.27 -5.22
N VAL A 148 2.17 -0.14 -5.47
CA VAL A 148 2.92 -1.18 -6.18
C VAL A 148 3.25 -2.28 -5.18
N ILE A 149 2.76 -3.50 -5.43
CA ILE A 149 3.09 -4.67 -4.63
C ILE A 149 4.21 -5.43 -5.34
N ALA A 150 5.38 -5.48 -4.69
CA ALA A 150 6.54 -6.18 -5.22
C ALA A 150 6.35 -7.71 -5.14
N PRO A 151 7.05 -8.48 -5.99
CA PRO A 151 7.20 -9.91 -5.76
C PRO A 151 7.80 -10.21 -4.39
N VAL A 152 7.48 -11.39 -3.84
CA VAL A 152 8.08 -11.85 -2.59
C VAL A 152 9.59 -12.02 -2.78
N GLN A 153 10.38 -11.55 -1.82
CA GLN A 153 11.83 -11.62 -1.87
C GLN A 153 12.45 -11.78 -0.49
N PRO A 154 13.70 -12.28 -0.39
CA PRO A 154 14.40 -12.40 0.88
C PRO A 154 14.58 -11.03 1.56
N ALA A 155 14.32 -10.97 2.87
CA ALA A 155 14.44 -9.72 3.64
C ALA A 155 15.87 -9.16 3.61
N ALA A 156 16.89 -10.01 3.71
CA ALA A 156 18.28 -9.60 3.65
C ALA A 156 18.63 -8.90 2.32
N ALA A 157 18.28 -9.53 1.18
CA ALA A 157 18.50 -8.96 -0.14
C ALA A 157 17.78 -7.63 -0.34
N PHE A 158 16.55 -7.52 0.19
CA PHE A 158 15.79 -6.27 0.15
C PHE A 158 16.48 -5.16 0.97
N MET A 159 16.95 -5.46 2.18
CA MET A 159 17.68 -4.50 3.04
C MET A 159 18.95 -3.99 2.36
N GLU A 160 19.74 -4.89 1.77
CA GLU A 160 20.98 -4.57 1.05
C GLU A 160 20.74 -3.73 -0.20
N SER A 161 19.66 -3.99 -0.91
CA SER A 161 19.31 -3.29 -2.14
C SER A 161 18.55 -1.97 -1.91
N ALA A 162 18.08 -1.69 -0.68
CA ALA A 162 17.28 -0.51 -0.36
C ALA A 162 18.08 0.79 -0.54
N ARG A 163 17.87 1.47 -1.67
CA ARG A 163 18.52 2.73 -2.05
C ARG A 163 17.46 3.80 -2.33
N GLY A 164 17.87 5.07 -2.25
CA GLY A 164 17.03 6.19 -2.63
C GLY A 164 15.93 6.57 -1.63
N TYR A 165 15.98 6.04 -0.42
CA TYR A 165 15.12 6.47 0.68
C TYR A 165 15.81 7.55 1.50
N ASP A 166 15.05 8.57 1.89
CA ASP A 166 15.52 9.59 2.83
C ASP A 166 15.68 9.00 4.23
N LEU A 167 14.78 8.10 4.62
CA LEU A 167 14.77 7.49 5.93
C LEU A 167 14.38 6.01 5.82
N LYS A 168 15.12 5.16 6.51
CA LYS A 168 14.88 3.72 6.61
C LYS A 168 14.64 3.35 8.07
N LEU A 169 13.49 2.76 8.36
CA LEU A 169 13.01 2.42 9.69
C LEU A 169 12.76 0.92 9.81
N ILE A 170 12.99 0.37 10.99
CA ILE A 170 12.64 -1.00 11.32
C ILE A 170 11.92 -1.03 12.67
N ALA A 171 10.71 -1.63 12.71
CA ALA A 171 10.03 -1.85 13.97
C ALA A 171 10.83 -2.82 14.83
N SER A 172 11.09 -2.47 16.09
CA SER A 172 11.98 -3.22 16.97
C SER A 172 11.49 -3.22 18.41
N LEU A 173 11.58 -4.40 19.04
CA LEU A 173 11.34 -4.59 20.49
C LEU A 173 12.66 -4.51 21.29
N GLN A 174 13.80 -4.28 20.63
CA GLN A 174 15.10 -4.29 21.28
C GLN A 174 15.32 -3.05 22.13
N PRO A 175 16.07 -3.19 23.25
CA PRO A 175 16.54 -2.02 24.01
C PRO A 175 17.31 -1.05 23.09
N GLY A 176 17.05 0.24 23.22
CA GLY A 176 17.68 1.25 22.38
C GLY A 176 16.90 1.64 21.12
N ALA A 177 15.76 1.00 20.84
CA ALA A 177 14.84 1.49 19.80
C ALA A 177 14.34 2.90 20.15
N LYS A 178 14.39 3.80 19.17
CA LYS A 178 14.05 5.22 19.31
C LYS A 178 12.56 5.48 19.09
N SER A 179 12.06 6.60 19.58
CA SER A 179 10.72 7.05 19.20
C SER A 179 10.75 7.58 17.75
N LEU A 180 9.67 7.38 16.98
CA LEU A 180 9.55 7.93 15.62
C LEU A 180 9.79 9.45 15.63
N ARG A 181 9.17 10.16 16.58
CA ARG A 181 9.30 11.62 16.71
C ARG A 181 10.76 12.07 16.87
N SER A 182 11.57 11.37 17.68
CA SER A 182 12.99 11.73 17.85
C SER A 182 13.80 11.53 16.56
N VAL A 183 13.49 10.49 15.79
CA VAL A 183 14.18 10.21 14.51
C VAL A 183 13.79 11.24 13.46
N LEU A 184 12.50 11.58 13.34
CA LEU A 184 12.03 12.61 12.41
C LEU A 184 12.59 13.99 12.77
N ALA A 185 12.68 14.34 14.06
CA ALA A 185 13.29 15.59 14.52
C ALA A 185 14.79 15.65 14.17
N ALA A 186 15.53 14.56 14.39
CA ALA A 186 16.94 14.47 14.01
C ALA A 186 17.15 14.60 12.50
N PHE A 187 16.30 13.93 11.69
CA PHE A 187 16.33 14.07 10.24
C PHE A 187 16.08 15.51 9.81
N HIS A 188 15.05 16.15 10.36
CA HIS A 188 14.71 17.53 10.03
C HIS A 188 15.85 18.50 10.42
N ALA A 189 16.47 18.30 11.60
CA ALA A 189 17.60 19.13 12.05
C ALA A 189 18.81 19.05 11.10
N THR A 190 19.02 17.89 10.46
CA THR A 190 20.14 17.67 9.54
C THR A 190 19.83 18.09 8.11
N SER A 191 18.60 17.83 7.63
CA SER A 191 18.22 18.01 6.22
C SER A 191 17.45 19.30 5.94
N GLY A 192 16.96 20.01 6.97
CA GLY A 192 16.13 21.22 6.85
C GLY A 192 14.71 20.99 6.27
N ARG A 193 14.31 19.73 6.12
CA ARG A 193 13.01 19.34 5.54
C ARG A 193 12.51 18.02 6.12
N PRO A 194 11.21 17.71 6.03
CA PRO A 194 10.72 16.37 6.32
C PRO A 194 11.21 15.34 5.27
N PRO A 195 11.29 14.05 5.62
CA PRO A 195 11.64 13.00 4.68
C PRO A 195 10.50 12.82 3.66
N LYS A 196 10.86 12.67 2.38
CA LYS A 196 9.91 12.46 1.29
C LYS A 196 9.74 10.99 0.90
N LYS A 197 10.79 10.18 1.08
CA LYS A 197 10.76 8.74 0.78
C LYS A 197 11.17 7.96 2.01
N VAL A 198 10.22 7.27 2.61
CA VAL A 198 10.45 6.51 3.84
C VAL A 198 10.17 5.03 3.60
N LEU A 199 11.10 4.19 4.02
CA LEU A 199 10.93 2.74 4.06
C LEU A 199 10.79 2.29 5.51
N TRP A 200 9.75 1.50 5.81
CA TRP A 200 9.55 0.92 7.13
C TRP A 200 9.44 -0.61 7.06
N LEU A 201 10.30 -1.30 7.79
CA LEU A 201 10.27 -2.75 7.92
C LEU A 201 9.46 -3.16 9.15
N VAL A 202 8.60 -4.18 8.96
CA VAL A 202 7.84 -4.83 10.03
C VAL A 202 8.08 -6.34 9.96
N GLY A 203 8.48 -6.92 11.10
CA GLY A 203 8.82 -8.33 11.23
C GLY A 203 7.60 -9.27 11.21
N PRO A 204 7.85 -10.60 11.14
CA PRO A 204 6.84 -11.63 11.33
C PRO A 204 6.54 -11.80 12.83
N GLU A 205 5.69 -12.77 13.20
CA GLU A 205 5.34 -13.05 14.61
C GLU A 205 6.56 -13.36 15.49
N GLY A 206 7.62 -13.93 14.92
CA GLY A 206 8.86 -14.24 15.61
C GLY A 206 9.87 -13.10 15.64
N ASP A 207 9.52 -11.91 15.12
CA ASP A 207 10.41 -10.78 14.89
C ASP A 207 11.57 -11.14 13.94
N PHE A 208 12.36 -10.16 13.53
CA PHE A 208 13.62 -10.39 12.84
C PHE A 208 14.65 -11.04 13.76
N THR A 209 15.54 -11.86 13.21
CA THR A 209 16.65 -12.43 13.98
C THR A 209 17.68 -11.34 14.37
N PRO A 210 18.52 -11.59 15.38
CA PRO A 210 19.61 -10.65 15.72
C PRO A 210 20.54 -10.37 14.53
N ALA A 211 20.77 -11.34 13.65
CA ALA A 211 21.57 -11.19 12.45
C ALA A 211 20.89 -10.25 11.44
N GLU A 212 19.57 -10.43 11.20
CA GLU A 212 18.79 -9.55 10.33
C GLU A 212 18.69 -8.11 10.88
N LEU A 213 18.53 -7.94 12.19
CA LEU A 213 18.53 -6.63 12.84
C LEU A 213 19.90 -5.93 12.71
N SER A 214 21.01 -6.68 12.89
CA SER A 214 22.36 -6.15 12.69
C SER A 214 22.58 -5.75 11.22
N LEU A 215 22.13 -6.58 10.27
CA LEU A 215 22.19 -6.25 8.84
C LEU A 215 21.39 -4.99 8.52
N ALA A 216 20.16 -4.89 9.05
CA ALA A 216 19.32 -3.70 8.87
C ALA A 216 20.05 -2.43 9.36
N GLN A 217 20.65 -2.46 10.55
CA GLN A 217 21.43 -1.35 11.09
C GLN A 217 22.64 -1.01 10.20
N THR A 218 23.39 -2.01 9.73
CA THR A 218 24.49 -1.83 8.76
C THR A 218 24.02 -1.21 7.46
N CYS A 219 22.80 -1.55 7.01
CA CYS A 219 22.15 -0.94 5.86
C CYS A 219 21.53 0.43 6.15
N GLY A 220 21.67 0.97 7.37
CA GLY A 220 21.22 2.30 7.77
C GLY A 220 19.73 2.37 8.15
N PHE A 221 19.15 1.28 8.62
CA PHE A 221 17.82 1.30 9.21
C PHE A 221 17.90 1.72 10.68
N GLU A 222 17.03 2.65 11.07
CA GLU A 222 16.88 3.09 12.45
C GLU A 222 15.84 2.23 13.17
N PRO A 223 16.18 1.60 14.31
CA PRO A 223 15.22 0.82 15.09
C PRO A 223 14.21 1.75 15.79
N ILE A 224 12.92 1.49 15.56
CA ILE A 224 11.80 2.27 16.10
C ILE A 224 10.95 1.42 17.01
N THR A 225 10.69 1.92 18.21
CA THR A 225 9.72 1.32 19.13
C THR A 225 8.29 1.69 18.73
N LEU A 226 7.41 0.71 18.74
CA LEU A 226 5.95 0.90 18.60
C LEU A 226 5.23 0.90 19.97
N GLY A 227 5.99 1.09 21.06
CA GLY A 227 5.47 1.10 22.43
C GLY A 227 5.87 -0.14 23.23
N PRO A 228 5.38 -0.27 24.47
CA PRO A 228 5.83 -1.31 25.41
C PRO A 228 5.16 -2.69 25.19
N LEU A 229 4.15 -2.77 24.32
CA LEU A 229 3.40 -4.00 24.08
C LEU A 229 3.88 -4.71 22.83
N VAL A 230 3.87 -6.04 22.84
CA VAL A 230 4.07 -6.85 21.65
C VAL A 230 2.80 -6.81 20.80
N LEU A 231 2.91 -6.27 19.59
CA LEU A 231 1.81 -6.13 18.66
C LEU A 231 1.78 -7.33 17.69
N ARG A 232 0.60 -7.70 17.24
CA ARG A 232 0.46 -8.60 16.08
C ARG A 232 0.97 -7.90 14.82
N CYS A 233 1.42 -8.67 13.82
CA CYS A 233 2.00 -8.12 12.58
C CYS A 233 1.09 -7.10 11.91
N GLU A 234 -0.20 -7.39 11.78
CA GLU A 234 -1.19 -6.49 11.18
C GLU A 234 -1.40 -5.21 12.01
N THR A 235 -1.32 -5.33 13.33
CA THR A 235 -1.42 -4.16 14.23
C THR A 235 -0.15 -3.33 14.13
N ALA A 236 1.03 -3.95 14.13
CA ALA A 236 2.32 -3.27 14.01
C ALA A 236 2.43 -2.51 12.69
N ALA A 237 2.08 -3.14 11.56
CA ALA A 237 2.09 -2.51 10.25
C ALA A 237 1.11 -1.32 10.18
N THR A 238 -0.13 -1.51 10.65
CA THR A 238 -1.14 -0.44 10.65
C THR A 238 -0.72 0.72 11.54
N TYR A 239 -0.23 0.43 12.75
CA TYR A 239 0.23 1.44 13.69
C TYR A 239 1.42 2.24 13.11
N ALA A 240 2.44 1.53 12.59
CA ALA A 240 3.62 2.14 11.99
C ALA A 240 3.24 3.11 10.85
N LEU A 241 2.40 2.65 9.92
CA LEU A 241 1.93 3.46 8.79
C LEU A 241 1.09 4.64 9.24
N SER A 242 0.19 4.44 10.22
CA SER A 242 -0.69 5.51 10.72
C SER A 242 0.09 6.64 11.38
N VAL A 243 1.03 6.31 12.29
CA VAL A 243 1.82 7.35 12.97
C VAL A 243 2.78 8.04 12.02
N LEU A 244 3.39 7.30 11.08
CA LEU A 244 4.28 7.90 10.08
C LEU A 244 3.50 8.84 9.14
N SER A 245 2.37 8.38 8.61
CA SER A 245 1.52 9.20 7.74
C SER A 245 1.05 10.47 8.46
N TYR A 246 0.63 10.36 9.72
CA TYR A 246 0.22 11.50 10.54
C TYR A 246 1.35 12.53 10.72
N GLU A 247 2.55 12.09 11.09
CA GLU A 247 3.69 12.98 11.27
C GLU A 247 4.14 13.65 9.94
N LEU A 248 4.11 12.91 8.82
CA LEU A 248 4.51 13.45 7.51
C LEU A 248 3.46 14.41 6.89
N GLN A 249 2.20 14.33 7.29
CA GLN A 249 1.15 15.26 6.85
C GLN A 249 1.21 16.60 7.59
N ASN A 250 1.79 16.64 8.79
CA ASN A 250 1.79 17.78 9.68
C ASN A 250 3.18 18.41 9.89
N GLY A 251 4.20 17.89 9.17
CA GLY A 251 5.61 18.30 9.26
C GLY A 251 6.04 19.34 8.24
#